data_510aa0b90e59c4b5d1018010c2da6454
#
_entry.id   510aa0b90e59c4b5d1018010c2da6454
#
_cell.length_a   1.000
_cell.length_b   1.000
_cell.length_c   1.000
_cell.angle_alpha   90.00
_cell.angle_beta   90.00
_cell.angle_gamma   90.00
#
_symmetry.space_group_name_H-M   'P 1'
#
loop_
_entity.id
_entity.type
_entity.pdbx_description
1 polymer ?
#
loop_
_entity_poly.entity_id
_entity_poly.type
_entity_poly.pdbx_seq_one_letter_code
_entity_poly.pdbx_strand_id
1 'polypeptide(L)'
;VEGEQNALHHSDNYLMPVLNLSHAAGMLMQSLSYSIETSRPNYVDMNDNVIYLNRYERKMGNASLTTQLEHNVSYMLMYNWLYFTLNYSYLHRPLFADVYSLPGQSAVTVSRQTNLSHRQILAAMLNIRKSIGFWTPTLTGFMQKSFVHYPGVDGQMFSDKRPTVMLTFDNDFQLPKGWLLSAGYQQLFGGYLETVYLNPLSTFNLSIKKSFLQDRLRLSIDANDIFNGDKTKSSRQIHNVVTNTFSKYETRKIGLTLTYRFRKNVEKKKISSAETEMKRLQINADE
;
A
#
# COMPACT_ATOMS: atom_id res chain seq x y z
N VAL A 1 27.48 42.20 12.83
CA VAL A 1 26.35 41.69 13.60
C VAL A 1 26.45 40.16 13.53
N GLU A 2 27.13 39.60 14.52
CA GLU A 2 27.23 38.14 14.70
C GLU A 2 25.90 37.65 15.23
N GLY A 3 25.14 36.97 14.38
CA GLY A 3 23.98 36.20 14.81
C GLY A 3 24.46 34.90 15.42
N GLU A 4 24.29 34.74 16.74
CA GLU A 4 24.41 33.45 17.40
C GLU A 4 23.46 32.47 16.71
N GLN A 5 24.00 31.58 15.89
CA GLN A 5 23.28 30.38 15.41
C GLN A 5 23.16 29.44 16.61
N ASN A 6 22.04 29.45 17.29
CA ASN A 6 21.66 28.37 18.21
C ASN A 6 21.52 27.08 17.40
N ALA A 7 22.64 26.37 17.27
CA ALA A 7 22.63 25.03 16.69
C ALA A 7 21.87 24.12 17.67
N LEU A 8 20.64 23.78 17.32
CA LEU A 8 19.85 22.76 18.02
C LEU A 8 20.54 21.40 17.84
N HIS A 9 21.32 21.01 18.84
CA HIS A 9 21.88 19.66 18.93
C HIS A 9 20.80 18.70 19.44
N HIS A 10 20.30 17.87 18.56
CA HIS A 10 19.36 16.79 18.92
C HIS A 10 20.08 15.45 18.81
N SER A 11 20.29 14.78 19.95
CA SER A 11 20.88 13.45 20.02
C SER A 11 19.89 12.49 20.67
N ASP A 12 19.34 11.57 19.89
CA ASP A 12 18.39 10.55 20.37
C ASP A 12 19.01 9.15 20.25
N ASN A 13 18.96 8.39 21.32
CA ASN A 13 19.34 6.98 21.33
C ASN A 13 18.06 6.13 21.48
N TYR A 14 17.81 5.24 20.53
CA TYR A 14 16.67 4.35 20.56
C TYR A 14 17.12 2.90 20.52
N LEU A 15 16.53 2.08 21.38
CA LEU A 15 16.61 0.62 21.29
C LEU A 15 15.51 0.15 20.35
N MET A 16 15.86 -0.52 19.24
CA MET A 16 14.94 -1.00 18.22
C MET A 16 14.95 -2.54 18.17
N PRO A 17 14.30 -3.23 19.14
CA PRO A 17 14.21 -4.67 19.13
C PRO A 17 13.32 -5.17 18.00
N VAL A 18 13.65 -6.35 17.46
CA VAL A 18 12.83 -7.10 16.53
C VAL A 18 12.62 -8.50 17.10
N LEU A 19 11.36 -8.91 17.24
CA LEU A 19 10.96 -10.25 17.64
C LEU A 19 10.14 -10.90 16.53
N ASN A 20 10.51 -12.12 16.14
CA ASN A 20 9.75 -12.90 15.17
C ASN A 20 9.51 -14.30 15.75
N LEU A 21 8.24 -14.69 15.84
CA LEU A 21 7.80 -16.02 16.20
C LEU A 21 7.08 -16.63 15.01
N SER A 22 7.49 -17.79 14.56
CA SER A 22 6.85 -18.49 13.44
C SER A 22 6.58 -19.94 13.81
N HIS A 23 5.44 -20.43 13.35
CA HIS A 23 5.02 -21.82 13.50
C HIS A 23 4.49 -22.33 12.17
N ALA A 24 4.93 -23.53 11.80
CA ALA A 24 4.48 -24.24 10.61
C ALA A 24 4.07 -25.66 10.97
N ALA A 25 2.86 -26.05 10.61
CA ALA A 25 2.30 -27.37 10.83
C ALA A 25 1.48 -27.81 9.61
N GLY A 26 2.01 -28.69 8.80
CA GLY A 26 1.38 -29.11 7.54
C GLY A 26 1.18 -27.94 6.59
N MET A 27 -0.07 -27.64 6.26
CA MET A 27 -0.44 -26.51 5.39
C MET A 27 -0.63 -25.19 6.13
N LEU A 28 -0.55 -25.19 7.46
CA LEU A 28 -0.74 -24.02 8.30
C LEU A 28 0.61 -23.36 8.58
N MET A 29 0.74 -22.10 8.23
CA MET A 29 1.86 -21.24 8.63
C MET A 29 1.32 -20.04 9.38
N GLN A 30 1.94 -19.71 10.50
CA GLN A 30 1.63 -18.55 11.31
C GLN A 30 2.90 -17.82 11.68
N SER A 31 2.84 -16.50 11.72
CA SER A 31 3.93 -15.70 12.26
C SER A 31 3.38 -14.51 13.04
N LEU A 32 4.05 -14.22 14.12
CA LEU A 32 3.84 -13.00 14.91
C LEU A 32 5.16 -12.25 14.95
N SER A 33 5.14 -11.00 14.54
CA SER A 33 6.30 -10.13 14.58
C SER A 33 6.02 -8.88 15.40
N TYR A 34 7.05 -8.41 16.08
CA TYR A 34 7.09 -7.12 16.73
C TYR A 34 8.35 -6.40 16.33
N SER A 35 8.24 -5.12 15.96
CA SER A 35 9.39 -4.26 15.65
C SER A 35 9.17 -2.86 16.18
N ILE A 36 10.27 -2.17 16.46
CA ILE A 36 10.28 -0.74 16.73
C ILE A 36 11.05 -0.06 15.60
N GLU A 37 10.47 0.97 15.04
CA GLU A 37 11.05 1.76 13.96
C GLU A 37 11.07 3.25 14.34
N THR A 38 12.05 3.98 13.82
CA THR A 38 12.15 5.44 14.01
C THR A 38 12.08 6.15 12.67
N SER A 39 11.39 7.28 12.63
CA SER A 39 11.38 8.18 11.48
C SER A 39 11.82 9.57 11.92
N ARG A 40 12.95 10.02 11.40
CA ARG A 40 13.48 11.35 11.71
C ARG A 40 12.89 12.39 10.78
N PRO A 41 12.61 13.60 11.28
CA PRO A 41 12.21 14.70 10.43
C PRO A 41 13.29 15.03 9.40
N ASN A 42 12.84 15.50 8.24
CA ASN A 42 13.75 16.00 7.21
C ASN A 42 14.34 17.35 7.64
N TYR A 43 15.60 17.60 7.36
CA TYR A 43 16.27 18.88 7.65
C TYR A 43 15.56 20.10 7.04
N VAL A 44 14.98 19.94 5.85
CA VAL A 44 14.19 21.00 5.20
C VAL A 44 12.94 21.35 6.01
N ASP A 45 12.33 20.36 6.66
CA ASP A 45 11.14 20.56 7.49
C ASP A 45 11.48 21.12 8.88
N MET A 46 12.73 21.01 9.32
CA MET A 46 13.25 21.57 10.59
C MET A 46 13.78 23.00 10.45
N ASN A 47 14.04 23.45 9.22
CA ASN A 47 14.56 24.78 8.98
C ASN A 47 13.45 25.83 9.06
N ASP A 48 13.56 26.84 9.92
CA ASP A 48 12.53 27.89 10.14
C ASP A 48 12.28 28.80 8.93
N ASN A 49 12.95 28.57 7.81
CA ASN A 49 12.76 29.37 6.60
C ASN A 49 11.35 29.18 6.01
N VAL A 50 10.81 30.30 5.50
CA VAL A 50 9.57 30.30 4.74
C VAL A 50 9.88 30.11 3.26
N ILE A 51 9.36 29.05 2.68
CA ILE A 51 9.44 28.76 1.25
C ILE A 51 8.13 29.16 0.59
N TYR A 52 8.18 30.07 -0.38
CA TYR A 52 7.03 30.48 -1.17
C TYR A 52 6.89 29.51 -2.35
N LEU A 53 5.89 28.63 -2.28
CA LEU A 53 5.60 27.69 -3.36
C LEU A 53 4.89 28.38 -4.52
N ASN A 54 3.97 29.26 -4.19
CA ASN A 54 3.29 30.16 -5.13
C ASN A 54 2.69 31.37 -4.37
N ARG A 55 1.87 32.16 -5.05
CA ARG A 55 1.25 33.36 -4.48
C ARG A 55 0.36 33.08 -3.25
N TYR A 56 -0.24 31.87 -3.19
CA TYR A 56 -1.24 31.50 -2.19
C TYR A 56 -0.76 30.38 -1.25
N GLU A 57 0.42 29.82 -1.49
CA GLU A 57 0.93 28.69 -0.72
C GLU A 57 2.33 28.96 -0.21
N ARG A 58 2.53 28.74 1.08
CA ARG A 58 3.82 28.84 1.75
C ARG A 58 4.08 27.52 2.48
N LYS A 59 5.34 27.10 2.50
CA LYS A 59 5.81 26.04 3.36
C LYS A 59 6.71 26.66 4.43
N MET A 60 6.45 26.32 5.68
CA MET A 60 7.27 26.73 6.83
C MET A 60 7.91 25.52 7.45
N GLY A 61 9.15 25.65 7.87
CA GLY A 61 9.79 24.65 8.70
C GLY A 61 9.36 24.73 10.16
N ASN A 62 9.81 23.76 10.94
CA ASN A 62 9.53 23.67 12.36
C ASN A 62 10.73 23.06 13.08
N ALA A 63 11.56 23.89 13.71
CA ALA A 63 12.76 23.45 14.43
C ALA A 63 12.45 22.57 15.67
N SER A 64 11.19 22.59 16.15
CA SER A 64 10.77 21.78 17.30
C SER A 64 10.37 20.34 16.95
N LEU A 65 10.52 19.95 15.67
CA LEU A 65 10.22 18.56 15.27
C LEU A 65 11.09 17.55 15.99
N THR A 66 10.46 16.48 16.41
CA THR A 66 11.10 15.36 17.08
C THR A 66 10.95 14.08 16.29
N THR A 67 11.82 13.12 16.56
CA THR A 67 11.78 11.79 15.96
C THR A 67 10.49 11.06 16.32
N GLN A 68 9.82 10.51 15.31
CA GLN A 68 8.69 9.59 15.47
C GLN A 68 9.21 8.22 15.88
N LEU A 69 8.55 7.58 16.83
CA LEU A 69 8.78 6.20 17.22
C LEU A 69 7.54 5.38 16.89
N GLU A 70 7.71 4.25 16.19
CA GLU A 70 6.64 3.39 15.76
C GLU A 70 6.85 1.96 16.29
N HIS A 71 5.86 1.46 17.03
CA HIS A 71 5.78 0.08 17.49
C HIS A 71 4.83 -0.67 16.56
N ASN A 72 5.33 -1.70 15.89
CA ASN A 72 4.55 -2.52 14.95
C ASN A 72 4.38 -3.93 15.50
N VAL A 73 3.14 -4.39 15.55
CA VAL A 73 2.77 -5.79 15.78
C VAL A 73 2.08 -6.30 14.53
N SER A 74 2.59 -7.37 13.94
CA SER A 74 2.01 -8.00 12.76
C SER A 74 1.78 -9.48 13.01
N TYR A 75 0.56 -9.93 12.74
CA TYR A 75 0.19 -11.35 12.73
C TYR A 75 -0.16 -11.76 11.32
N MET A 76 0.42 -12.86 10.86
CA MET A 76 0.16 -13.49 9.57
C MET A 76 -0.31 -14.93 9.79
N LEU A 77 -1.38 -15.29 9.07
CA LEU A 77 -1.90 -16.65 8.96
C LEU A 77 -1.97 -17.03 7.48
N MET A 78 -1.38 -18.14 7.12
CA MET A 78 -1.50 -18.73 5.79
C MET A 78 -1.94 -20.19 5.93
N TYR A 79 -3.01 -20.54 5.21
CA TYR A 79 -3.51 -21.91 5.14
C TYR A 79 -4.00 -22.21 3.74
N ASN A 80 -3.26 -23.01 2.98
CA ASN A 80 -3.61 -23.47 1.64
C ASN A 80 -4.28 -22.40 0.74
N TRP A 81 -5.56 -22.17 0.93
CA TRP A 81 -6.42 -21.25 0.16
C TRP A 81 -6.72 -19.92 0.88
N LEU A 82 -6.24 -19.74 2.09
CA LEU A 82 -6.47 -18.58 2.96
C LEU A 82 -5.16 -17.87 3.29
N TYR A 83 -5.12 -16.57 3.10
CA TYR A 83 -4.09 -15.68 3.60
C TYR A 83 -4.73 -14.54 4.40
N PHE A 84 -4.29 -14.35 5.62
CA PHE A 84 -4.77 -13.29 6.49
C PHE A 84 -3.60 -12.59 7.15
N THR A 85 -3.67 -11.25 7.20
CA THR A 85 -2.76 -10.44 8.02
C THR A 85 -3.54 -9.45 8.87
N LEU A 86 -3.04 -9.24 10.09
CA LEU A 86 -3.51 -8.22 11.01
C LEU A 86 -2.31 -7.43 11.50
N ASN A 87 -2.32 -6.12 11.27
CA ASN A 87 -1.24 -5.22 11.66
C ASN A 87 -1.79 -4.16 12.61
N TYR A 88 -1.08 -3.94 13.68
CA TYR A 88 -1.33 -2.86 14.62
C TYR A 88 -0.07 -2.04 14.81
N SER A 89 -0.16 -0.73 14.55
CA SER A 89 0.93 0.23 14.74
C SER A 89 0.53 1.26 15.79
N TYR A 90 1.42 1.47 16.76
CA TYR A 90 1.34 2.59 17.70
C TYR A 90 2.48 3.55 17.43
N LEU A 91 2.14 4.77 17.04
CA LEU A 91 3.09 5.82 16.71
C LEU A 91 3.13 6.85 17.83
N HIS A 92 4.29 7.02 18.42
CA HIS A 92 4.57 8.07 19.38
C HIS A 92 5.17 9.26 18.65
N ARG A 93 4.63 10.46 18.86
CA ARG A 93 5.00 11.70 18.17
C ARG A 93 5.01 11.59 16.63
N PRO A 94 3.92 11.06 16.00
CA PRO A 94 3.90 10.93 14.55
C PRO A 94 4.05 12.28 13.88
N LEU A 95 4.83 12.30 12.80
CA LEU A 95 4.92 13.46 11.93
C LEU A 95 3.59 13.70 11.22
N PHE A 96 3.14 14.94 11.22
CA PHE A 96 1.85 15.35 10.70
C PHE A 96 1.99 16.59 9.83
N ALA A 97 1.46 16.53 8.62
CA ALA A 97 1.41 17.69 7.74
C ALA A 97 0.23 18.60 8.13
N ASP A 98 0.53 19.61 8.93
CA ASP A 98 -0.40 20.64 9.37
C ASP A 98 -0.60 21.69 8.28
N VAL A 99 -1.83 22.13 8.07
CA VAL A 99 -2.19 23.14 7.05
C VAL A 99 -3.18 24.12 7.64
N TYR A 100 -2.90 25.39 7.58
CA TYR A 100 -3.77 26.47 8.10
C TYR A 100 -3.72 27.72 7.22
N SER A 101 -4.74 28.56 7.30
CA SER A 101 -4.74 29.87 6.64
C SER A 101 -4.04 30.90 7.52
N LEU A 102 -3.29 31.82 6.91
CA LEU A 102 -2.69 32.95 7.64
C LEU A 102 -3.76 33.86 8.24
N PRO A 103 -3.59 34.27 9.50
CA PRO A 103 -4.46 35.27 10.09
C PRO A 103 -4.47 36.56 9.25
N GLY A 104 -5.67 37.06 8.92
CA GLY A 104 -5.84 38.26 8.07
C GLY A 104 -5.63 38.06 6.57
N GLN A 105 -5.21 36.87 6.13
CA GLN A 105 -5.00 36.49 4.72
C GLN A 105 -5.59 35.11 4.44
N SER A 106 -6.89 34.98 4.50
CA SER A 106 -7.60 33.69 4.36
C SER A 106 -7.32 32.94 3.04
N ALA A 107 -6.92 33.70 2.00
CA ALA A 107 -6.53 33.09 0.71
C ALA A 107 -5.13 32.50 0.70
N VAL A 108 -4.30 32.71 1.73
CA VAL A 108 -2.94 32.19 1.82
C VAL A 108 -2.91 31.04 2.79
N THR A 109 -2.52 29.88 2.30
CA THR A 109 -2.33 28.66 3.09
C THR A 109 -0.86 28.45 3.44
N VAL A 110 -0.63 27.98 4.64
CA VAL A 110 0.69 27.60 5.15
C VAL A 110 0.66 26.10 5.46
N SER A 111 1.60 25.37 4.92
CA SER A 111 1.85 23.98 5.28
C SER A 111 3.10 23.88 6.14
N ARG A 112 3.04 23.08 7.20
CA ARG A 112 4.14 22.88 8.14
C ARG A 112 4.08 21.46 8.69
N GLN A 113 5.23 20.83 8.89
CA GLN A 113 5.29 19.58 9.65
C GLN A 113 5.21 19.87 11.15
N THR A 114 4.48 19.03 11.87
CA THR A 114 4.36 19.07 13.34
C THR A 114 4.33 17.63 13.87
N ASN A 115 4.53 17.44 15.17
CA ASN A 115 4.29 16.15 15.79
C ASN A 115 2.93 16.17 16.50
N LEU A 116 2.09 15.15 16.22
CA LEU A 116 0.95 14.85 17.08
C LEU A 116 1.40 14.09 18.32
N SER A 117 0.55 13.97 19.34
CA SER A 117 0.89 13.22 20.55
C SER A 117 1.08 11.73 20.26
N HIS A 118 0.12 11.12 19.60
CA HIS A 118 0.15 9.72 19.19
C HIS A 118 -0.85 9.44 18.07
N ARG A 119 -0.67 8.32 17.39
CA ARG A 119 -1.59 7.75 16.40
C ARG A 119 -1.53 6.24 16.51
N GLN A 120 -2.68 5.59 16.38
CA GLN A 120 -2.77 4.13 16.28
C GLN A 120 -3.38 3.77 14.92
N ILE A 121 -2.92 2.68 14.35
CA ILE A 121 -3.42 2.16 13.07
C ILE A 121 -3.70 0.68 13.24
N LEU A 122 -4.91 0.26 12.92
CA LEU A 122 -5.28 -1.15 12.79
C LEU A 122 -5.59 -1.42 11.33
N ALA A 123 -4.86 -2.36 10.73
CA ALA A 123 -5.06 -2.78 9.34
C ALA A 123 -5.21 -4.29 9.27
N ALA A 124 -6.16 -4.76 8.48
CA ALA A 124 -6.37 -6.17 8.22
C ALA A 124 -6.49 -6.42 6.71
N MET A 125 -5.91 -7.52 6.26
CA MET A 125 -6.05 -8.01 4.90
C MET A 125 -6.43 -9.48 4.92
N LEU A 126 -7.41 -9.84 4.10
CA LEU A 126 -7.90 -11.20 3.91
C LEU A 126 -7.83 -11.51 2.41
N ASN A 127 -7.23 -12.64 2.05
CA ASN A 127 -7.30 -13.18 0.70
C ASN A 127 -7.72 -14.65 0.76
N ILE A 128 -8.80 -14.97 0.04
CA ILE A 128 -9.34 -16.31 -0.09
C ILE A 128 -9.33 -16.67 -1.57
N ARG A 129 -8.55 -17.69 -1.93
CA ARG A 129 -8.47 -18.20 -3.29
C ARG A 129 -8.57 -19.72 -3.29
N LYS A 130 -9.61 -20.27 -3.93
CA LYS A 130 -9.81 -21.72 -4.01
C LYS A 130 -10.31 -22.11 -5.38
N SER A 131 -9.64 -23.04 -6.04
CA SER A 131 -10.13 -23.61 -7.30
C SER A 131 -11.21 -24.65 -7.03
N ILE A 132 -12.35 -24.49 -7.69
CA ILE A 132 -13.52 -25.37 -7.60
C ILE A 132 -13.85 -25.83 -9.03
N GLY A 133 -13.24 -26.92 -9.45
CA GLY A 133 -13.33 -27.40 -10.83
C GLY A 133 -12.80 -26.36 -11.84
N PHE A 134 -13.65 -25.90 -12.73
CA PHE A 134 -13.31 -24.90 -13.75
C PHE A 134 -13.33 -23.44 -13.24
N TRP A 135 -13.81 -23.20 -12.04
CA TRP A 135 -13.95 -21.89 -11.44
C TRP A 135 -12.95 -21.67 -10.31
N THR A 136 -12.27 -20.52 -10.34
CA THR A 136 -11.34 -20.08 -9.29
C THR A 136 -11.74 -18.69 -8.81
N PRO A 137 -12.65 -18.60 -7.80
CA PRO A 137 -12.94 -17.35 -7.13
C PRO A 137 -11.77 -16.88 -6.27
N THR A 138 -11.58 -15.57 -6.23
CA THR A 138 -10.64 -14.90 -5.33
C THR A 138 -11.35 -13.74 -4.66
N LEU A 139 -11.46 -13.79 -3.33
CA LEU A 139 -11.97 -12.68 -2.52
C LEU A 139 -10.81 -12.05 -1.80
N THR A 140 -10.60 -10.75 -2.01
CA THR A 140 -9.63 -9.94 -1.27
C THR A 140 -10.36 -8.87 -0.50
N GLY A 141 -10.15 -8.81 0.82
CA GLY A 141 -10.66 -7.79 1.71
C GLY A 141 -9.51 -7.00 2.33
N PHE A 142 -9.62 -5.70 2.36
CA PHE A 142 -8.72 -4.80 3.07
C PHE A 142 -9.54 -3.88 3.96
N MET A 143 -9.09 -3.68 5.19
CA MET A 143 -9.64 -2.72 6.13
C MET A 143 -8.50 -1.99 6.83
N GLN A 144 -8.62 -0.67 6.95
CA GLN A 144 -7.74 0.15 7.78
C GLN A 144 -8.55 1.13 8.61
N LYS A 145 -8.21 1.22 9.89
CA LYS A 145 -8.74 2.20 10.83
C LYS A 145 -7.59 2.91 11.52
N SER A 146 -7.56 4.23 11.40
CA SER A 146 -6.67 5.10 12.15
C SER A 146 -7.41 5.66 13.37
N PHE A 147 -6.75 5.69 14.51
CA PHE A 147 -7.20 6.36 15.73
C PHE A 147 -6.23 7.53 15.94
N VAL A 148 -6.67 8.70 15.53
CA VAL A 148 -5.85 9.92 15.54
C VAL A 148 -6.72 11.12 15.91
N HIS A 149 -6.14 12.05 16.66
CA HIS A 149 -6.72 13.34 16.94
C HIS A 149 -5.83 14.41 16.34
N TYR A 150 -6.41 15.26 15.52
CA TYR A 150 -5.70 16.34 14.83
C TYR A 150 -6.54 17.64 14.81
N PRO A 151 -5.91 18.80 14.61
CA PRO A 151 -6.62 20.06 14.63
C PRO A 151 -7.72 20.14 13.56
N GLY A 152 -8.94 20.39 13.99
CA GLY A 152 -10.11 20.63 13.16
C GLY A 152 -10.51 22.10 13.15
N VAL A 153 -11.76 22.37 12.78
CA VAL A 153 -12.30 23.74 12.73
C VAL A 153 -12.42 24.34 14.13
N ASP A 154 -12.17 25.63 14.26
CA ASP A 154 -12.36 26.42 15.48
C ASP A 154 -11.63 25.87 16.72
N GLY A 155 -10.44 25.23 16.51
CA GLY A 155 -9.63 24.68 17.58
C GLY A 155 -10.16 23.37 18.18
N GLN A 156 -11.26 22.84 17.68
CA GLN A 156 -11.74 21.52 18.07
C GLN A 156 -10.84 20.44 17.49
N MET A 157 -10.64 19.36 18.26
CA MET A 157 -9.89 18.20 17.76
C MET A 157 -10.82 17.29 16.97
N PHE A 158 -10.45 17.03 15.72
CA PHE A 158 -11.12 16.06 14.87
C PHE A 158 -10.62 14.65 15.17
N SER A 159 -11.53 13.69 15.17
CA SER A 159 -11.21 12.27 15.25
C SER A 159 -11.87 11.52 14.11
N ASP A 160 -11.11 10.69 13.46
CA ASP A 160 -11.54 9.84 12.37
C ASP A 160 -12.49 8.73 12.86
N LYS A 161 -13.71 8.66 12.31
CA LYS A 161 -14.75 7.74 12.79
C LYS A 161 -14.96 6.51 11.92
N ARG A 162 -14.66 6.59 10.61
CA ARG A 162 -14.98 5.52 9.64
C ARG A 162 -13.72 4.81 9.16
N PRO A 163 -13.64 3.48 9.27
CA PRO A 163 -12.56 2.73 8.62
C PRO A 163 -12.68 2.83 7.11
N THR A 164 -11.56 2.75 6.42
CA THR A 164 -11.52 2.49 4.98
C THR A 164 -11.61 0.99 4.77
N VAL A 165 -12.57 0.57 3.95
CA VAL A 165 -12.78 -0.84 3.59
C VAL A 165 -12.79 -0.95 2.08
N MET A 166 -12.06 -1.92 1.56
CA MET A 166 -12.05 -2.28 0.14
C MET A 166 -12.26 -3.79 -0.01
N LEU A 167 -13.19 -4.17 -0.89
CA LEU A 167 -13.41 -5.56 -1.28
C LEU A 167 -13.16 -5.71 -2.77
N THR A 168 -12.46 -6.78 -3.13
CA THR A 168 -12.25 -7.20 -4.52
C THR A 168 -12.71 -8.64 -4.66
N PHE A 169 -13.52 -8.89 -5.67
CA PHE A 169 -14.00 -10.23 -6.00
C PHE A 169 -13.68 -10.54 -7.45
N ASP A 170 -12.66 -11.38 -7.65
CA ASP A 170 -12.23 -11.84 -8.96
C ASP A 170 -12.69 -13.28 -9.20
N ASN A 171 -13.13 -13.56 -10.41
CA ASN A 171 -13.61 -14.86 -10.83
C ASN A 171 -12.90 -15.26 -12.11
N ASP A 172 -12.17 -16.36 -12.07
CA ASP A 172 -11.53 -16.98 -13.22
C ASP A 172 -12.26 -18.28 -13.59
N PHE A 173 -12.72 -18.40 -14.84
CA PHE A 173 -13.38 -19.58 -15.37
C PHE A 173 -12.50 -20.20 -16.46
N GLN A 174 -11.91 -21.35 -16.15
CA GLN A 174 -11.14 -22.15 -17.10
C GLN A 174 -12.08 -23.06 -17.88
N LEU A 175 -12.42 -22.62 -19.09
CA LEU A 175 -13.38 -23.34 -19.94
C LEU A 175 -12.67 -24.30 -20.90
N PRO A 176 -13.37 -25.32 -21.42
CA PRO A 176 -12.80 -26.28 -22.37
C PRO A 176 -12.18 -25.58 -23.59
N LYS A 177 -11.29 -26.32 -24.29
CA LYS A 177 -10.61 -25.84 -25.51
C LYS A 177 -9.73 -24.59 -25.33
N GLY A 178 -9.21 -24.32 -24.11
CA GLY A 178 -8.26 -23.24 -23.83
C GLY A 178 -8.91 -21.84 -23.75
N TRP A 179 -10.17 -21.74 -23.40
CA TRP A 179 -10.81 -20.48 -23.05
C TRP A 179 -10.61 -20.17 -21.57
N LEU A 180 -10.30 -18.91 -21.28
CA LEU A 180 -10.30 -18.34 -19.94
C LEU A 180 -11.16 -17.08 -19.94
N LEU A 181 -12.20 -17.08 -19.12
CA LEU A 181 -13.03 -15.91 -18.84
C LEU A 181 -12.69 -15.42 -17.44
N SER A 182 -12.43 -14.13 -17.28
CA SER A 182 -12.19 -13.48 -16.00
C SER A 182 -13.14 -12.31 -15.80
N ALA A 183 -13.74 -12.22 -14.61
CA ALA A 183 -14.61 -11.12 -14.20
C ALA A 183 -14.19 -10.62 -12.83
N GLY A 184 -13.83 -9.34 -12.71
CA GLY A 184 -13.38 -8.71 -11.48
C GLY A 184 -14.27 -7.54 -11.09
N TYR A 185 -14.68 -7.50 -9.84
CA TYR A 185 -15.39 -6.39 -9.22
C TYR A 185 -14.65 -5.90 -8.01
N GLN A 186 -14.41 -4.59 -7.93
CA GLN A 186 -13.80 -3.91 -6.79
C GLN A 186 -14.75 -2.86 -6.24
N GLN A 187 -14.87 -2.80 -4.92
CA GLN A 187 -15.64 -1.80 -4.19
C GLN A 187 -14.78 -1.19 -3.09
N LEU A 188 -14.54 0.10 -3.17
CA LEU A 188 -14.09 0.92 -2.05
C LEU A 188 -15.32 1.49 -1.36
N PHE A 189 -15.49 1.19 -0.08
CA PHE A 189 -16.49 1.82 0.77
C PHE A 189 -15.90 3.12 1.33
N GLY A 190 -16.67 4.19 1.36
CA GLY A 190 -16.16 5.47 1.85
C GLY A 190 -15.63 5.39 3.28
N GLY A 191 -14.48 5.97 3.54
CA GLY A 191 -13.81 5.95 4.83
C GLY A 191 -12.59 6.86 4.88
N TYR A 192 -11.96 6.92 6.03
CA TYR A 192 -10.77 7.73 6.23
C TYR A 192 -9.49 6.90 6.10
N LEU A 193 -8.57 7.39 5.30
CA LEU A 193 -7.20 6.94 5.28
C LEU A 193 -6.36 8.06 5.91
N GLU A 194 -5.98 7.87 7.16
CA GLU A 194 -5.41 8.92 8.01
C GLU A 194 -6.36 10.12 8.14
N THR A 195 -6.01 11.28 7.60
CA THR A 195 -6.80 12.52 7.65
C THR A 195 -7.61 12.76 6.38
N VAL A 196 -7.52 11.86 5.40
CA VAL A 196 -8.17 12.01 4.09
C VAL A 196 -9.41 11.13 4.02
N TYR A 197 -10.56 11.71 3.84
CA TYR A 197 -11.77 10.96 3.52
C TYR A 197 -11.78 10.56 2.05
N LEU A 198 -11.87 9.28 1.79
CA LEU A 198 -12.03 8.70 0.47
C LEU A 198 -13.51 8.45 0.20
N ASN A 199 -14.02 8.96 -0.92
CA ASN A 199 -15.37 8.67 -1.34
C ASN A 199 -15.49 7.23 -1.88
N PRO A 200 -16.68 6.62 -1.79
CA PRO A 200 -16.91 5.30 -2.38
C PRO A 200 -16.65 5.31 -3.89
N LEU A 201 -16.07 4.24 -4.40
CA LEU A 201 -15.94 3.97 -5.83
C LEU A 201 -16.05 2.47 -6.11
N SER A 202 -16.46 2.12 -7.31
CA SER A 202 -16.50 0.73 -7.75
C SER A 202 -16.02 0.60 -9.20
N THR A 203 -15.33 -0.50 -9.49
CA THR A 203 -14.89 -0.83 -10.85
C THR A 203 -15.30 -2.25 -11.21
N PHE A 204 -15.58 -2.48 -12.48
CA PHE A 204 -15.88 -3.80 -13.02
C PHE A 204 -15.10 -4.04 -14.29
N ASN A 205 -14.40 -5.18 -14.33
CA ASN A 205 -13.51 -5.59 -15.40
C ASN A 205 -13.92 -6.95 -15.94
N LEU A 206 -13.83 -7.13 -17.26
CA LEU A 206 -14.01 -8.41 -17.94
C LEU A 206 -12.83 -8.70 -18.85
N SER A 207 -12.44 -9.97 -18.91
CA SER A 207 -11.37 -10.42 -19.81
C SER A 207 -11.75 -11.78 -20.40
N ILE A 208 -11.57 -11.92 -21.70
CA ILE A 208 -11.72 -13.19 -22.41
C ILE A 208 -10.40 -13.50 -23.08
N LYS A 209 -9.83 -14.65 -22.78
CA LYS A 209 -8.56 -15.13 -23.34
C LYS A 209 -8.77 -16.46 -24.02
N LYS A 210 -8.12 -16.63 -25.17
CA LYS A 210 -8.12 -17.88 -25.93
C LYS A 210 -6.71 -18.25 -26.33
N SER A 211 -6.33 -19.47 -25.99
CA SER A 211 -5.07 -20.07 -26.44
C SER A 211 -5.28 -20.97 -27.66
N PHE A 212 -4.40 -20.86 -28.62
CA PHE A 212 -4.35 -21.63 -29.86
C PHE A 212 -2.94 -22.22 -30.06
N LEU A 213 -2.81 -23.17 -30.99
CA LEU A 213 -1.53 -23.73 -31.42
C LEU A 213 -0.69 -24.27 -30.23
N GLN A 214 -1.32 -25.04 -29.34
CA GLN A 214 -0.66 -25.57 -28.14
C GLN A 214 0.00 -24.47 -27.29
N ASP A 215 -0.77 -23.41 -27.00
CA ASP A 215 -0.37 -22.21 -26.21
C ASP A 215 0.69 -21.30 -26.86
N ARG A 216 0.99 -21.50 -28.15
CA ARG A 216 1.90 -20.61 -28.89
C ARG A 216 1.25 -19.29 -29.28
N LEU A 217 -0.04 -19.31 -29.57
CA LEU A 217 -0.79 -18.11 -29.93
C LEU A 217 -1.87 -17.87 -28.88
N ARG A 218 -1.88 -16.68 -28.29
CA ARG A 218 -2.87 -16.25 -27.30
C ARG A 218 -3.54 -14.97 -27.76
N LEU A 219 -4.85 -14.96 -27.80
CA LEU A 219 -5.70 -13.80 -28.01
C LEU A 219 -6.34 -13.40 -26.69
N SER A 220 -6.31 -12.13 -26.32
CA SER A 220 -6.99 -11.55 -25.17
C SER A 220 -7.81 -10.34 -25.58
N ILE A 221 -9.03 -10.27 -25.11
CA ILE A 221 -9.89 -9.09 -25.16
C ILE A 221 -10.16 -8.70 -23.72
N ASP A 222 -9.76 -7.48 -23.34
CA ASP A 222 -9.86 -6.97 -21.97
C ASP A 222 -10.72 -5.70 -21.99
N ALA A 223 -11.81 -5.68 -21.22
CA ALA A 223 -12.67 -4.52 -21.00
C ALA A 223 -12.52 -4.07 -19.55
N ASN A 224 -11.88 -2.93 -19.36
CA ASN A 224 -11.60 -2.37 -18.04
C ASN A 224 -12.60 -1.27 -17.71
N ASP A 225 -12.96 -1.19 -16.42
CA ASP A 225 -13.83 -0.18 -15.85
C ASP A 225 -15.08 0.09 -16.72
N ILE A 226 -15.82 -0.99 -17.05
CA ILE A 226 -16.95 -0.98 -18.01
C ILE A 226 -17.97 0.09 -17.66
N PHE A 227 -18.21 0.31 -16.37
CA PHE A 227 -19.19 1.29 -15.88
C PHE A 227 -18.59 2.67 -15.63
N ASN A 228 -17.28 2.89 -15.94
CA ASN A 228 -16.56 4.16 -15.74
C ASN A 228 -16.67 4.66 -14.28
N GLY A 229 -16.48 3.74 -13.35
CA GLY A 229 -16.63 3.98 -11.90
C GLY A 229 -15.36 4.45 -11.20
N ASP A 230 -14.18 4.32 -11.83
CA ASP A 230 -12.89 4.75 -11.28
C ASP A 230 -12.75 6.28 -11.32
N LYS A 231 -13.39 6.91 -10.37
CA LYS A 231 -13.39 8.37 -10.15
C LYS A 231 -13.02 8.63 -8.70
N THR A 232 -11.74 8.88 -8.47
CA THR A 232 -11.27 9.14 -7.11
C THR A 232 -11.67 10.54 -6.67
N LYS A 233 -12.48 10.60 -5.63
CA LYS A 233 -12.80 11.83 -4.90
C LYS A 233 -12.31 11.68 -3.48
N SER A 234 -11.63 12.70 -3.00
CA SER A 234 -11.21 12.74 -1.60
C SER A 234 -11.35 14.13 -1.02
N SER A 235 -11.55 14.21 0.28
CA SER A 235 -11.60 15.45 1.02
C SER A 235 -10.75 15.35 2.28
N ARG A 236 -10.07 16.44 2.61
CA ARG A 236 -9.28 16.60 3.82
C ARG A 236 -9.61 17.93 4.44
N GLN A 237 -9.82 17.93 5.76
CA GLN A 237 -10.05 19.16 6.52
C GLN A 237 -9.07 19.21 7.69
N ILE A 238 -8.26 20.26 7.72
CA ILE A 238 -7.33 20.56 8.82
C ILE A 238 -7.50 22.02 9.15
N HIS A 239 -7.75 22.34 10.40
CA HIS A 239 -8.18 23.68 10.82
C HIS A 239 -9.35 24.18 9.94
N ASN A 240 -9.22 25.36 9.40
CA ASN A 240 -10.19 25.99 8.50
C ASN A 240 -9.90 25.74 7.01
N VAL A 241 -8.91 24.91 6.69
CA VAL A 241 -8.54 24.58 5.30
C VAL A 241 -9.20 23.28 4.89
N VAL A 242 -10.05 23.36 3.87
CA VAL A 242 -10.69 22.20 3.23
C VAL A 242 -10.06 22.00 1.86
N THR A 243 -9.48 20.82 1.65
CA THR A 243 -8.90 20.41 0.37
C THR A 243 -9.76 19.31 -0.23
N ASN A 244 -10.36 19.58 -1.39
CA ASN A 244 -11.08 18.57 -2.17
C ASN A 244 -10.26 18.20 -3.39
N THR A 245 -10.02 16.92 -3.57
CA THR A 245 -9.28 16.39 -4.72
C THR A 245 -10.22 15.54 -5.56
N PHE A 246 -10.20 15.78 -6.86
CA PHE A 246 -10.88 14.95 -7.84
C PHE A 246 -9.88 14.50 -8.89
N SER A 247 -9.75 13.20 -9.06
CA SER A 247 -8.89 12.59 -10.09
C SER A 247 -9.73 11.61 -10.90
N LYS A 248 -9.72 11.81 -12.21
CA LYS A 248 -10.33 10.89 -13.17
C LYS A 248 -9.31 10.57 -14.26
N TYR A 249 -8.96 9.31 -14.36
CA TYR A 249 -8.14 8.78 -15.44
C TYR A 249 -9.03 8.11 -16.49
N GLU A 250 -8.53 7.94 -17.70
CA GLU A 250 -9.21 7.17 -18.75
C GLU A 250 -9.02 5.66 -18.50
N THR A 251 -9.73 5.14 -17.50
CA THR A 251 -9.68 3.73 -17.10
C THR A 251 -10.61 2.86 -17.92
N ARG A 252 -11.72 3.45 -18.43
CA ARG A 252 -12.67 2.75 -19.28
C ARG A 252 -12.11 2.54 -20.67
N LYS A 253 -11.65 1.33 -20.94
CA LYS A 253 -11.02 0.96 -22.21
C LYS A 253 -11.29 -0.49 -22.59
N ILE A 254 -11.31 -0.76 -23.89
CA ILE A 254 -11.28 -2.11 -24.45
C ILE A 254 -9.95 -2.30 -25.14
N GLY A 255 -9.24 -3.35 -24.77
CA GLY A 255 -7.94 -3.73 -25.35
C GLY A 255 -8.03 -5.06 -26.06
N LEU A 256 -7.33 -5.20 -27.17
CA LEU A 256 -7.10 -6.45 -27.89
C LEU A 256 -5.59 -6.74 -27.86
N THR A 257 -5.22 -7.90 -27.36
CA THR A 257 -3.83 -8.33 -27.27
C THR A 257 -3.65 -9.65 -27.99
N LEU A 258 -2.71 -9.70 -28.93
CA LEU A 258 -2.29 -10.90 -29.63
C LEU A 258 -0.84 -11.21 -29.21
N THR A 259 -0.61 -12.38 -28.64
CA THR A 259 0.72 -12.82 -28.22
C THR A 259 1.10 -14.09 -28.96
N TYR A 260 2.22 -14.09 -29.67
CA TYR A 260 2.77 -15.26 -30.32
C TYR A 260 4.14 -15.62 -29.75
N ARG A 261 4.33 -16.89 -29.35
CA ARG A 261 5.61 -17.42 -28.85
C ARG A 261 6.30 -18.20 -29.94
N PHE A 262 7.41 -17.70 -30.44
CA PHE A 262 8.20 -18.33 -31.50
C PHE A 262 8.96 -19.59 -31.04
N ARG A 263 9.24 -19.71 -29.74
CA ARG A 263 9.93 -20.89 -29.17
C ARG A 263 9.05 -21.59 -28.13
N LYS A 264 8.95 -22.91 -28.24
CA LYS A 264 8.49 -23.75 -27.14
C LYS A 264 9.48 -23.58 -25.97
N ASN A 265 8.99 -23.52 -24.73
CA ASN A 265 9.90 -23.53 -23.58
C ASN A 265 10.96 -24.60 -23.80
N VAL A 266 12.20 -24.19 -23.95
CA VAL A 266 13.31 -25.14 -23.83
C VAL A 266 13.23 -25.60 -22.38
N GLU A 267 12.88 -26.88 -22.16
CA GLU A 267 13.07 -27.50 -20.84
C GLU A 267 14.48 -27.10 -20.42
N LYS A 268 14.59 -26.42 -19.27
CA LYS A 268 15.92 -26.14 -18.72
C LYS A 268 16.60 -27.49 -18.60
N LYS A 269 17.55 -27.74 -19.53
CA LYS A 269 18.43 -28.88 -19.43
C LYS A 269 18.93 -28.86 -17.98
N LYS A 270 18.57 -29.85 -17.18
CA LYS A 270 19.12 -29.97 -15.84
C LYS A 270 20.63 -29.81 -16.00
N ILE A 271 21.15 -28.68 -15.52
CA ILE A 271 22.59 -28.52 -15.38
C ILE A 271 22.98 -29.71 -14.51
N SER A 272 23.80 -30.61 -15.04
CA SER A 272 24.30 -31.73 -14.27
C SER A 272 24.81 -31.18 -12.96
N SER A 273 24.26 -31.62 -11.84
CA SER A 273 24.68 -31.15 -10.54
C SER A 273 26.20 -31.33 -10.43
N ALA A 274 26.86 -30.44 -9.68
CA ALA A 274 28.29 -30.53 -9.43
C ALA A 274 28.74 -31.95 -8.95
N GLU A 275 27.83 -32.70 -8.34
CA GLU A 275 28.00 -34.15 -8.01
C GLU A 275 28.22 -35.06 -9.21
N THR A 276 27.55 -34.78 -10.33
CA THR A 276 27.73 -35.61 -11.56
C THR A 276 29.07 -35.32 -12.22
N GLU A 277 29.54 -34.09 -12.15
CA GLU A 277 30.87 -33.66 -12.61
C GLU A 277 31.98 -34.23 -11.69
N MET A 278 31.80 -34.20 -10.37
CA MET A 278 32.75 -34.80 -9.41
C MET A 278 32.83 -36.31 -9.54
N LYS A 279 31.72 -37.01 -9.80
CA LYS A 279 31.76 -38.45 -10.10
C LYS A 279 32.53 -38.80 -11.39
N ARG A 280 32.50 -37.93 -12.40
CA ARG A 280 33.30 -38.05 -13.62
C ARG A 280 34.80 -37.85 -13.35
N LEU A 281 35.14 -36.92 -12.44
CA LEU A 281 36.53 -36.66 -12.04
C LEU A 281 37.13 -37.79 -11.13
N GLN A 282 36.30 -38.47 -10.36
CA GLN A 282 36.74 -39.58 -9.49
C GLN A 282 36.99 -40.90 -10.24
N ILE A 283 36.44 -41.11 -11.44
CA ILE A 283 36.67 -42.31 -12.24
C ILE A 283 38.05 -42.31 -12.92
N ASN A 284 38.72 -41.15 -13.02
CA ASN A 284 40.05 -41.04 -13.64
C ASN A 284 41.18 -40.90 -12.61
N ALA A 285 40.95 -41.19 -11.33
CA ALA A 285 41.96 -41.09 -10.27
C ALA A 285 42.51 -42.48 -9.83
N ASP A 286 42.01 -43.58 -10.42
CA ASP A 286 42.37 -44.96 -10.06
C ASP A 286 42.96 -45.76 -11.26
N GLU A 287 43.58 -45.09 -12.28
CA GLU A 287 44.44 -45.76 -13.27
C GLU A 287 45.90 -45.29 -13.17
#